data_634980325b4ec5c190de4d37f88615bb
#
_entry.id   634980325b4ec5c190de4d37f88615bb
#
_cell.length_a   1.000
_cell.length_b   1.000
_cell.length_c   1.000
_cell.angle_alpha   90.00
_cell.angle_beta   90.00
_cell.angle_gamma   90.00
#
_symmetry.space_group_name_H-M   'P 1'
#
loop_
_entity.id
_entity.type
_entity.pdbx_description
1 polymer ?
#
loop_
_entity_poly.entity_id
_entity_poly.type
_entity_poly.pdbx_seq_one_letter_code
_entity_poly.pdbx_strand_id
1 'polypeptide(L)'
;MPVRVRVPAKVNLHLAVGPLRPDGYHELVTVLHAVDLYDEVVAAPAEGIELAVTGDGAADVPTDEHNLAWRAAALLASQAGVSPNVRLQIVKAIPVAGGMAGGSADAAATLVACNALWRTGLSRTALCELAAELGSDVPFALLGGTAVGTGRGERLKGVSTKTILHWVFALAQHGISAAAAYRELDRLGGGTTTQPDAILDALRRGDPKLIACRLYNDLQPAALSLAPALRRTLDAGRELGALGGIVSGSGPTCAFLAASRDDAIRLAAALAAEGVCRAVRVATGPTPGAQAG
;
A
#
# COMPACT_ATOMS: atom_id res chain seq x y z
N MET A 1 -7.77 13.67 -24.96
CA MET A 1 -8.37 14.13 -23.67
C MET A 1 -7.52 13.59 -22.54
N PRO A 2 -7.38 14.29 -21.40
CA PRO A 2 -6.73 13.75 -20.22
C PRO A 2 -7.42 12.47 -19.72
N VAL A 3 -6.63 11.55 -19.16
CA VAL A 3 -7.12 10.31 -18.55
C VAL A 3 -6.87 10.42 -17.05
N ARG A 4 -7.93 10.24 -16.25
CA ARG A 4 -7.88 10.26 -14.78
C ARG A 4 -7.98 8.84 -14.26
N VAL A 5 -7.12 8.48 -13.31
CA VAL A 5 -7.10 7.17 -12.65
C VAL A 5 -7.03 7.36 -11.15
N ARG A 6 -7.92 6.71 -10.41
CA ARG A 6 -7.85 6.58 -8.95
C ARG A 6 -7.25 5.23 -8.59
N VAL A 7 -6.43 5.20 -7.57
CA VAL A 7 -5.71 4.01 -7.13
C VAL A 7 -5.69 3.91 -5.61
N PRO A 8 -6.04 2.74 -5.03
CA PRO A 8 -6.16 2.59 -3.59
C PRO A 8 -4.80 2.39 -2.89
N ALA A 9 -4.77 2.73 -1.61
CA ALA A 9 -3.76 2.27 -0.67
C ALA A 9 -3.95 0.77 -0.35
N LYS A 10 -2.95 0.19 0.34
CA LYS A 10 -3.05 -1.17 0.90
C LYS A 10 -2.71 -1.20 2.39
N VAL A 11 -3.16 -2.25 3.03
CA VAL A 11 -2.68 -2.70 4.33
C VAL A 11 -2.32 -4.18 4.25
N ASN A 12 -1.30 -4.62 4.99
CA ASN A 12 -0.98 -6.04 5.11
C ASN A 12 -1.77 -6.62 6.29
N LEU A 13 -2.65 -7.57 6.02
CA LEU A 13 -3.34 -8.35 7.07
C LEU A 13 -2.41 -9.41 7.64
N HIS A 14 -1.48 -9.87 6.83
CA HIS A 14 -0.42 -10.81 7.17
C HIS A 14 0.83 -10.45 6.37
N LEU A 15 1.99 -10.42 7.03
CA LEU A 15 3.28 -10.24 6.39
C LEU A 15 4.31 -11.09 7.12
N ALA A 16 4.62 -12.24 6.56
CA ALA A 16 5.72 -13.08 6.96
C ALA A 16 6.93 -12.85 6.04
N VAL A 17 8.09 -12.64 6.63
CA VAL A 17 9.35 -12.35 5.94
C VAL A 17 10.28 -13.53 6.11
N GLY A 18 10.50 -14.28 5.06
CA GLY A 18 11.42 -15.40 5.03
C GLY A 18 12.89 -14.98 4.82
N PRO A 19 13.74 -15.94 4.48
CA PRO A 19 15.16 -15.69 4.31
C PRO A 19 15.47 -14.73 3.16
N LEU A 20 16.63 -14.07 3.25
CA LEU A 20 17.18 -13.25 2.17
C LEU A 20 17.48 -14.13 0.96
N ARG A 21 17.05 -13.68 -0.22
CA ARG A 21 17.22 -14.35 -1.50
C ARG A 21 18.52 -13.88 -2.18
N PRO A 22 19.03 -14.65 -3.16
CA PRO A 22 20.23 -14.24 -3.93
C PRO A 22 20.07 -12.91 -4.69
N ASP A 23 18.80 -12.50 -4.99
CA ASP A 23 18.49 -11.24 -5.66
C ASP A 23 18.47 -10.02 -4.72
N GLY A 24 18.79 -10.22 -3.43
CA GLY A 24 18.83 -9.17 -2.41
C GLY A 24 17.46 -8.83 -1.80
N TYR A 25 16.40 -9.55 -2.16
CA TYR A 25 15.07 -9.45 -1.55
C TYR A 25 14.81 -10.61 -0.58
N HIS A 26 13.85 -10.43 0.31
CA HIS A 26 13.35 -11.51 1.16
C HIS A 26 12.23 -12.29 0.45
N GLU A 27 12.17 -13.59 0.75
CA GLU A 27 10.95 -14.37 0.41
C GLU A 27 9.80 -13.89 1.29
N LEU A 28 8.66 -13.59 0.69
CA LEU A 28 7.50 -13.08 1.42
C LEU A 28 6.31 -14.02 1.28
N VAL A 29 5.54 -14.10 2.37
CA VAL A 29 4.15 -14.57 2.34
C VAL A 29 3.29 -13.46 2.94
N THR A 30 2.45 -12.84 2.15
CA THR A 30 1.64 -11.70 2.60
C THR A 30 0.18 -11.84 2.20
N VAL A 31 -0.71 -11.25 2.99
CA VAL A 31 -2.12 -11.02 2.61
C VAL A 31 -2.32 -9.51 2.53
N LEU A 32 -2.44 -9.04 1.31
CA LEU A 32 -2.66 -7.63 0.98
C LEU A 32 -4.16 -7.33 0.91
N HIS A 33 -4.56 -6.16 1.39
CA HIS A 33 -5.95 -5.70 1.39
C HIS A 33 -6.02 -4.25 0.96
N ALA A 34 -6.71 -3.98 -0.15
CA ALA A 34 -6.88 -2.64 -0.68
C ALA A 34 -7.94 -1.87 0.11
N VAL A 35 -7.67 -0.60 0.39
CA VAL A 35 -8.56 0.27 1.17
C VAL A 35 -8.87 1.56 0.40
N ASP A 36 -10.05 2.14 0.61
CA ASP A 36 -10.59 3.29 -0.12
C ASP A 36 -9.96 4.66 0.26
N LEU A 37 -8.67 4.64 0.57
CA LEU A 37 -7.80 5.82 0.62
C LEU A 37 -7.04 5.89 -0.69
N TYR A 38 -7.30 6.93 -1.50
CA TYR A 38 -6.86 6.94 -2.91
C TYR A 38 -5.89 8.07 -3.21
N ASP A 39 -4.86 7.75 -3.99
CA ASP A 39 -4.20 8.74 -4.83
C ASP A 39 -4.90 8.85 -6.19
N GLU A 40 -4.66 9.96 -6.87
CA GLU A 40 -5.19 10.21 -8.20
C GLU A 40 -4.05 10.59 -9.14
N VAL A 41 -4.04 9.99 -10.33
CA VAL A 41 -3.11 10.33 -11.40
C VAL A 41 -3.89 10.80 -12.62
N VAL A 42 -3.53 11.97 -13.15
CA VAL A 42 -4.06 12.50 -14.40
C VAL A 42 -2.94 12.50 -15.43
N ALA A 43 -3.13 11.79 -16.55
CA ALA A 43 -2.23 11.78 -17.69
C ALA A 43 -2.80 12.62 -18.84
N ALA A 44 -2.03 13.55 -19.35
CA ALA A 44 -2.37 14.40 -20.48
C ALA A 44 -1.23 14.42 -21.52
N PRO A 45 -1.50 14.70 -22.82
CA PRO A 45 -0.43 14.83 -23.81
C PRO A 45 0.55 15.96 -23.46
N ALA A 46 1.85 15.72 -23.69
CA ALA A 46 2.94 16.71 -23.53
C ALA A 46 4.09 16.35 -24.47
N GLU A 47 5.18 17.12 -24.45
CA GLU A 47 6.45 16.77 -25.10
C GLU A 47 7.40 16.18 -24.05
N GLY A 48 7.69 14.88 -24.14
CA GLY A 48 8.43 14.13 -23.12
C GLY A 48 7.60 13.83 -21.88
N ILE A 49 8.26 13.38 -20.80
CA ILE A 49 7.62 13.12 -19.51
C ILE A 49 7.73 14.38 -18.64
N GLU A 50 6.59 14.89 -18.19
CA GLU A 50 6.49 15.95 -17.18
C GLU A 50 5.76 15.38 -15.96
N LEU A 51 6.25 15.66 -14.75
CA LEU A 51 5.63 15.17 -13.52
C LEU A 51 5.44 16.30 -12.51
N ALA A 52 4.22 16.45 -12.02
CA ALA A 52 3.88 17.34 -10.93
C ALA A 52 3.16 16.55 -9.83
N VAL A 53 3.50 16.83 -8.56
CA VAL A 53 2.92 16.17 -7.39
C VAL A 53 2.34 17.20 -6.44
N THR A 54 1.15 16.97 -5.95
CA THR A 54 0.44 17.81 -4.97
C THR A 54 -0.17 16.93 -3.87
N GLY A 55 -0.69 17.54 -2.81
CA GLY A 55 -1.36 16.81 -1.71
C GLY A 55 -0.45 16.48 -0.54
N ASP A 56 -0.84 15.48 0.27
CA ASP A 56 -0.19 15.15 1.55
C ASP A 56 1.21 14.56 1.31
N GLY A 57 2.26 15.22 1.86
CA GLY A 57 3.66 14.79 1.71
C GLY A 57 4.27 15.01 0.31
N ALA A 58 3.65 15.78 -0.57
CA ALA A 58 4.12 16.00 -1.95
C ALA A 58 5.55 16.55 -2.01
N ALA A 59 5.98 17.34 -1.02
CA ALA A 59 7.32 17.93 -0.97
C ALA A 59 8.44 16.87 -0.84
N ASP A 60 8.11 15.68 -0.34
CA ASP A 60 9.07 14.57 -0.14
C ASP A 60 9.08 13.59 -1.34
N VAL A 61 8.29 13.87 -2.40
CA VAL A 61 8.17 12.98 -3.57
C VAL A 61 8.99 13.55 -4.73
N PRO A 62 9.97 12.80 -5.28
CA PRO A 62 10.74 13.26 -6.43
C PRO A 62 9.83 13.44 -7.66
N THR A 63 10.17 14.41 -8.52
CA THR A 63 9.43 14.72 -9.76
C THR A 63 10.25 14.41 -11.03
N ASP A 64 11.20 13.51 -10.93
CA ASP A 64 12.14 13.07 -11.98
C ASP A 64 12.11 11.54 -12.16
N GLU A 65 13.12 10.99 -12.82
CA GLU A 65 13.27 9.56 -13.11
C GLU A 65 13.40 8.65 -11.87
N HIS A 66 13.61 9.20 -10.69
CA HIS A 66 13.61 8.45 -9.43
C HIS A 66 12.16 8.14 -8.98
N ASN A 67 11.17 8.82 -9.52
CA ASN A 67 9.76 8.56 -9.22
C ASN A 67 9.24 7.32 -9.97
N LEU A 68 8.55 6.42 -9.26
CA LEU A 68 8.00 5.19 -9.86
C LEU A 68 6.94 5.49 -10.94
N ALA A 69 6.17 6.57 -10.84
CA ALA A 69 5.22 6.97 -11.88
C ALA A 69 5.94 7.41 -13.17
N TRP A 70 7.04 8.18 -13.06
CA TRP A 70 7.90 8.51 -14.19
C TRP A 70 8.42 7.23 -14.87
N ARG A 71 8.99 6.33 -14.08
CA ARG A 71 9.52 5.06 -14.56
C ARG A 71 8.44 4.18 -15.21
N ALA A 72 7.21 4.19 -14.67
CA ALA A 72 6.07 3.47 -15.22
C ALA A 72 5.70 3.98 -16.62
N ALA A 73 5.67 5.31 -16.81
CA ALA A 73 5.43 5.90 -18.12
C ALA A 73 6.53 5.56 -19.13
N ALA A 74 7.80 5.68 -18.74
CA ALA A 74 8.94 5.35 -19.58
C ALA A 74 8.96 3.87 -19.99
N LEU A 75 8.71 2.95 -19.03
CA LEU A 75 8.67 1.51 -19.26
C LEU A 75 7.54 1.14 -20.22
N LEU A 76 6.33 1.65 -19.99
CA LEU A 76 5.18 1.37 -20.86
C LEU A 76 5.42 1.90 -22.29
N ALA A 77 5.98 3.10 -22.43
CA ALA A 77 6.27 3.67 -23.73
C ALA A 77 7.30 2.83 -24.50
N SER A 78 8.36 2.39 -23.82
CA SER A 78 9.38 1.48 -24.39
C SER A 78 8.76 0.16 -24.84
N GLN A 79 7.94 -0.46 -24.01
CA GLN A 79 7.27 -1.74 -24.33
C GLN A 79 6.29 -1.62 -25.49
N ALA A 80 5.58 -0.49 -25.58
CA ALA A 80 4.60 -0.24 -26.64
C ALA A 80 5.21 0.34 -27.93
N GLY A 81 6.50 0.69 -27.93
CA GLY A 81 7.17 1.32 -29.09
C GLY A 81 6.64 2.72 -29.42
N VAL A 82 6.19 3.49 -28.40
CA VAL A 82 5.68 4.83 -28.55
C VAL A 82 6.58 5.85 -27.85
N SER A 83 6.52 7.13 -28.26
CA SER A 83 7.21 8.21 -27.56
C SER A 83 6.58 8.42 -26.17
N PRO A 84 7.37 8.64 -25.11
CA PRO A 84 6.87 8.82 -23.74
C PRO A 84 6.32 10.22 -23.50
N ASN A 85 5.46 10.69 -24.39
CA ASN A 85 4.93 12.06 -24.41
C ASN A 85 3.72 12.16 -23.47
N VAL A 86 3.95 12.54 -22.20
CA VAL A 86 2.91 12.63 -21.18
C VAL A 86 3.24 13.64 -20.08
N ARG A 87 2.25 14.44 -19.70
CA ARG A 87 2.23 15.18 -18.44
C ARG A 87 1.43 14.40 -17.43
N LEU A 88 2.09 14.04 -16.31
CA LEU A 88 1.49 13.38 -15.16
C LEU A 88 1.26 14.39 -14.04
N GLN A 89 0.04 14.41 -13.50
CA GLN A 89 -0.30 15.16 -12.29
C GLN A 89 -0.75 14.15 -11.23
N ILE A 90 -0.05 14.09 -10.11
CA ILE A 90 -0.36 13.19 -8.99
C ILE A 90 -0.93 14.02 -7.84
N VAL A 91 -2.09 13.61 -7.33
CA VAL A 91 -2.67 14.16 -6.10
C VAL A 91 -2.57 13.10 -5.01
N LYS A 92 -1.71 13.37 -4.00
CA LYS A 92 -1.42 12.44 -2.91
C LYS A 92 -2.42 12.58 -1.76
N ALA A 93 -2.96 11.45 -1.33
CA ALA A 93 -3.66 11.29 -0.06
C ALA A 93 -3.17 10.03 0.70
N ILE A 94 -2.55 9.08 -0.01
CA ILE A 94 -1.86 7.93 0.59
C ILE A 94 -0.56 8.44 1.24
N PRO A 95 -0.30 8.15 2.52
CA PRO A 95 0.87 8.63 3.24
C PRO A 95 2.18 8.26 2.56
N VAL A 96 3.04 9.24 2.30
CA VAL A 96 4.38 9.03 1.76
C VAL A 96 5.26 8.32 2.79
N ALA A 97 5.99 7.30 2.37
CA ALA A 97 6.81 6.43 3.23
C ALA A 97 6.06 5.87 4.46
N GLY A 98 4.74 5.66 4.32
CA GLY A 98 3.83 5.22 5.38
C GLY A 98 3.60 3.71 5.47
N GLY A 99 4.24 2.88 4.65
CA GLY A 99 3.99 1.43 4.60
C GLY A 99 2.67 1.04 3.89
N MET A 100 2.04 2.00 3.17
CA MET A 100 0.75 1.83 2.49
C MET A 100 0.86 1.79 0.95
N ALA A 101 2.09 1.67 0.43
CA ALA A 101 2.43 1.52 -1.00
C ALA A 101 2.02 2.68 -1.92
N GLY A 102 2.04 3.95 -1.44
CA GLY A 102 1.61 5.11 -2.23
C GLY A 102 2.38 5.28 -3.55
N GLY A 103 3.71 5.15 -3.55
CA GLY A 103 4.50 5.24 -4.79
C GLY A 103 4.20 4.10 -5.78
N SER A 104 3.92 2.89 -5.29
CA SER A 104 3.50 1.76 -6.12
C SER A 104 2.10 1.97 -6.69
N ALA A 105 1.21 2.60 -5.90
CA ALA A 105 -0.11 3.00 -6.35
C ALA A 105 -0.01 4.02 -7.51
N ASP A 106 0.82 5.06 -7.36
CA ASP A 106 1.06 6.06 -8.40
C ASP A 106 1.58 5.43 -9.70
N ALA A 107 2.52 4.49 -9.60
CA ALA A 107 3.03 3.74 -10.75
C ALA A 107 1.94 2.91 -11.45
N ALA A 108 1.12 2.19 -10.67
CA ALA A 108 0.01 1.39 -11.20
C ALA A 108 -1.03 2.28 -11.92
N ALA A 109 -1.41 3.41 -11.31
CA ALA A 109 -2.31 4.37 -11.93
C ALA A 109 -1.73 4.95 -13.21
N THR A 110 -0.41 5.23 -13.24
CA THR A 110 0.28 5.74 -14.42
C THR A 110 0.27 4.71 -15.55
N LEU A 111 0.52 3.42 -15.27
CA LEU A 111 0.41 2.36 -16.28
C LEU A 111 -0.98 2.34 -16.91
N VAL A 112 -2.05 2.41 -16.10
CA VAL A 112 -3.43 2.41 -16.60
C VAL A 112 -3.72 3.68 -17.40
N ALA A 113 -3.32 4.86 -16.88
CA ALA A 113 -3.58 6.14 -17.53
C ALA A 113 -2.86 6.28 -18.87
N CYS A 114 -1.58 5.91 -18.93
CA CYS A 114 -0.77 5.96 -20.15
C CYS A 114 -1.21 4.91 -21.19
N ASN A 115 -1.58 3.69 -20.75
CA ASN A 115 -2.15 2.68 -21.63
C ASN A 115 -3.40 3.23 -22.37
N ALA A 116 -4.29 3.90 -21.63
CA ALA A 116 -5.48 4.51 -22.22
C ALA A 116 -5.17 5.74 -23.06
N LEU A 117 -4.27 6.64 -22.58
CA LEU A 117 -3.89 7.88 -23.26
C LEU A 117 -3.23 7.60 -24.63
N TRP A 118 -2.27 6.68 -24.65
CA TRP A 118 -1.53 6.30 -25.87
C TRP A 118 -2.22 5.23 -26.70
N ARG A 119 -3.36 4.68 -26.17
CA ARG A 119 -4.14 3.62 -26.83
C ARG A 119 -3.28 2.41 -27.20
N THR A 120 -2.41 1.99 -26.30
CA THR A 120 -1.48 0.88 -26.57
C THR A 120 -2.18 -0.48 -26.62
N GLY A 121 -3.39 -0.59 -26.05
CA GLY A 121 -4.20 -1.83 -26.09
C GLY A 121 -3.63 -2.96 -25.21
N LEU A 122 -2.67 -2.68 -24.31
CA LEU A 122 -2.12 -3.71 -23.43
C LEU A 122 -3.20 -4.25 -22.49
N SER A 123 -3.26 -5.57 -22.38
CA SER A 123 -4.16 -6.25 -21.45
C SER A 123 -3.77 -5.99 -19.99
N ARG A 124 -4.71 -6.23 -19.06
CA ARG A 124 -4.39 -6.13 -17.63
C ARG A 124 -3.27 -7.08 -17.19
N THR A 125 -3.19 -8.26 -17.80
CA THR A 125 -2.10 -9.21 -17.57
C THR A 125 -0.75 -8.63 -17.97
N ALA A 126 -0.64 -8.06 -19.17
CA ALA A 126 0.57 -7.41 -19.64
C ALA A 126 0.97 -6.20 -18.75
N LEU A 127 -0.01 -5.40 -18.29
CA LEU A 127 0.24 -4.34 -17.33
C LEU A 127 0.74 -4.87 -15.98
N CYS A 128 0.27 -6.02 -15.50
CA CYS A 128 0.77 -6.64 -14.28
C CYS A 128 2.21 -7.16 -14.42
N GLU A 129 2.61 -7.64 -15.59
CA GLU A 129 3.99 -8.03 -15.88
C GLU A 129 4.93 -6.83 -15.80
N LEU A 130 4.59 -5.71 -16.47
CA LEU A 130 5.34 -4.45 -16.36
C LEU A 130 5.36 -3.90 -14.91
N ALA A 131 4.24 -4.03 -14.22
CA ALA A 131 4.13 -3.60 -12.83
C ALA A 131 5.12 -4.33 -11.90
N ALA A 132 5.34 -5.63 -12.11
CA ALA A 132 6.27 -6.44 -11.33
C ALA A 132 7.75 -6.03 -11.52
N GLU A 133 8.09 -5.43 -12.67
CA GLU A 133 9.42 -4.86 -12.92
C GLU A 133 9.66 -3.56 -12.14
N LEU A 134 8.59 -2.77 -11.92
CA LEU A 134 8.65 -1.49 -11.20
C LEU A 134 8.76 -1.66 -9.69
N GLY A 135 8.05 -2.66 -9.14
CA GLY A 135 8.08 -2.93 -7.70
C GLY A 135 7.05 -3.97 -7.27
N SER A 136 7.30 -4.58 -6.11
CA SER A 136 6.52 -5.73 -5.61
C SER A 136 5.04 -5.41 -5.33
N ASP A 137 4.72 -4.19 -4.87
CA ASP A 137 3.36 -3.78 -4.55
C ASP A 137 2.58 -3.22 -5.76
N VAL A 138 3.27 -2.93 -6.90
CA VAL A 138 2.63 -2.32 -8.07
C VAL A 138 1.58 -3.24 -8.71
N PRO A 139 1.81 -4.57 -8.86
CA PRO A 139 0.78 -5.49 -9.35
C PRO A 139 -0.46 -5.52 -8.47
N PHE A 140 -0.29 -5.42 -7.13
CA PHE A 140 -1.43 -5.39 -6.22
C PHE A 140 -2.25 -4.11 -6.36
N ALA A 141 -1.61 -2.96 -6.54
CA ALA A 141 -2.31 -1.70 -6.79
C ALA A 141 -3.14 -1.73 -8.08
N LEU A 142 -2.72 -2.50 -9.10
CA LEU A 142 -3.56 -2.81 -10.25
C LEU A 142 -4.72 -3.73 -9.86
N LEU A 143 -4.47 -4.83 -9.15
CA LEU A 143 -5.46 -5.86 -8.83
C LEU A 143 -6.53 -5.35 -7.88
N GLY A 144 -6.12 -4.77 -6.75
CA GLY A 144 -7.00 -4.40 -5.64
C GLY A 144 -7.60 -5.59 -4.91
N GLY A 145 -8.69 -5.35 -4.19
CA GLY A 145 -9.38 -6.39 -3.44
C GLY A 145 -8.57 -6.90 -2.26
N THR A 146 -8.57 -8.22 -2.07
CA THR A 146 -7.71 -8.92 -1.11
C THR A 146 -6.96 -10.02 -1.86
N ALA A 147 -5.65 -10.14 -1.63
CA ALA A 147 -4.84 -11.17 -2.30
C ALA A 147 -3.73 -11.72 -1.41
N VAL A 148 -3.41 -13.00 -1.59
CA VAL A 148 -2.15 -13.59 -1.11
C VAL A 148 -1.06 -13.21 -2.10
N GLY A 149 0.05 -12.70 -1.60
CA GLY A 149 1.27 -12.44 -2.35
C GLY A 149 2.39 -13.37 -1.90
N THR A 150 3.15 -13.91 -2.85
CA THR A 150 4.35 -14.72 -2.61
C THR A 150 5.52 -14.23 -3.46
N GLY A 151 6.70 -14.84 -3.34
CA GLY A 151 7.92 -14.32 -3.94
C GLY A 151 8.41 -13.10 -3.18
N ARG A 152 8.55 -11.97 -3.85
CA ARG A 152 8.77 -10.65 -3.22
C ARG A 152 7.46 -9.96 -2.84
N GLY A 153 6.31 -10.65 -2.99
CA GLY A 153 4.95 -10.12 -2.84
C GLY A 153 4.24 -9.85 -4.18
N GLU A 154 4.92 -10.01 -5.31
CA GLU A 154 4.43 -9.72 -6.66
C GLU A 154 3.56 -10.83 -7.26
N ARG A 155 3.69 -12.07 -6.78
CA ARG A 155 2.90 -13.22 -7.27
C ARG A 155 1.58 -13.28 -6.51
N LEU A 156 0.54 -12.79 -7.13
CA LEU A 156 -0.75 -12.55 -6.48
C LEU A 156 -1.79 -13.61 -6.79
N LYS A 157 -2.51 -14.03 -5.75
CA LYS A 157 -3.71 -14.87 -5.86
C LYS A 157 -4.85 -14.19 -5.10
N GLY A 158 -5.90 -13.78 -5.81
CA GLY A 158 -7.07 -13.14 -5.21
C GLY A 158 -7.75 -14.01 -4.14
N VAL A 159 -8.23 -13.36 -3.10
CA VAL A 159 -8.95 -13.96 -1.97
C VAL A 159 -10.32 -13.33 -1.86
N SER A 160 -11.37 -14.15 -1.74
CA SER A 160 -12.72 -13.66 -1.48
C SER A 160 -12.84 -13.22 -0.01
N THR A 161 -13.34 -12.01 0.19
CA THR A 161 -13.64 -11.44 1.51
C THR A 161 -15.14 -11.27 1.63
N LYS A 162 -15.75 -11.82 2.67
CA LYS A 162 -17.21 -11.81 2.87
C LYS A 162 -17.73 -10.57 3.60
N THR A 163 -16.83 -9.73 4.12
CA THR A 163 -17.21 -8.55 4.90
C THR A 163 -16.41 -7.33 4.49
N ILE A 164 -17.00 -6.18 4.69
CA ILE A 164 -16.30 -4.89 4.60
C ILE A 164 -15.56 -4.70 5.92
N LEU A 165 -14.26 -4.38 5.85
CA LEU A 165 -13.43 -4.05 6.99
C LEU A 165 -13.32 -2.52 7.13
N HIS A 166 -13.49 -2.04 8.36
CA HIS A 166 -13.42 -0.62 8.68
C HIS A 166 -12.10 -0.31 9.38
N TRP A 167 -11.30 0.54 8.78
CA TRP A 167 -9.94 0.83 9.20
C TRP A 167 -9.77 2.25 9.71
N VAL A 168 -8.90 2.41 10.70
CA VAL A 168 -8.36 3.69 11.15
C VAL A 168 -6.84 3.64 11.02
N PHE A 169 -6.28 4.56 10.26
CA PHE A 169 -4.84 4.69 10.04
C PHE A 169 -4.31 5.87 10.83
N ALA A 170 -3.47 5.62 11.83
CA ALA A 170 -2.75 6.64 12.58
C ALA A 170 -1.38 6.87 11.93
N LEU A 171 -1.19 8.06 11.37
CA LEU A 171 -0.01 8.46 10.61
C LEU A 171 1.06 9.01 11.55
N ALA A 172 2.28 8.48 11.48
CA ALA A 172 3.40 8.97 12.27
C ALA A 172 3.97 10.30 11.74
N GLN A 173 4.82 10.95 12.54
CA GLN A 173 5.46 12.23 12.16
C GLN A 173 6.46 12.07 11.02
N HIS A 174 7.25 10.98 11.02
CA HIS A 174 8.31 10.71 10.05
C HIS A 174 8.10 9.36 9.41
N GLY A 175 8.49 9.22 8.14
CA GLY A 175 8.45 7.96 7.41
C GLY A 175 9.55 6.98 7.84
N ILE A 176 9.35 5.70 7.54
CA ILE A 176 10.38 4.65 7.58
C ILE A 176 10.55 4.13 6.16
N SER A 177 11.80 4.10 5.67
CA SER A 177 12.05 3.45 4.38
C SER A 177 11.93 1.92 4.52
N ALA A 178 11.34 1.26 3.52
CA ALA A 178 11.23 -0.19 3.53
C ALA A 178 12.60 -0.87 3.69
N ALA A 179 13.63 -0.38 2.98
CA ALA A 179 14.98 -0.91 3.10
C ALA A 179 15.55 -0.80 4.53
N ALA A 180 15.24 0.27 5.28
CA ALA A 180 15.66 0.39 6.67
C ALA A 180 14.94 -0.62 7.57
N ALA A 181 13.63 -0.85 7.35
CA ALA A 181 12.86 -1.81 8.14
C ALA A 181 13.34 -3.26 7.91
N TYR A 182 13.64 -3.65 6.66
CA TYR A 182 14.19 -4.99 6.38
C TYR A 182 15.59 -5.19 6.98
N ARG A 183 16.50 -4.21 6.84
CA ARG A 183 17.82 -4.28 7.50
C ARG A 183 17.72 -4.39 9.01
N GLU A 184 16.78 -3.67 9.62
CA GLU A 184 16.57 -3.75 11.05
C GLU A 184 15.96 -5.10 11.47
N LEU A 185 15.08 -5.67 10.66
CA LEU A 185 14.56 -7.03 10.87
C LEU A 185 15.71 -8.05 10.88
N ASP A 186 16.62 -7.99 9.89
CA ASP A 186 17.80 -8.86 9.81
C ASP A 186 18.68 -8.72 11.04
N ARG A 187 18.90 -7.47 11.50
CA ARG A 187 19.68 -7.19 12.72
C ARG A 187 19.02 -7.77 13.98
N LEU A 188 17.70 -7.86 14.00
CA LEU A 188 16.92 -8.43 15.12
C LEU A 188 16.83 -9.97 15.08
N GLY A 189 17.39 -10.63 14.08
CA GLY A 189 17.38 -12.09 13.97
C GLY A 189 16.50 -12.62 12.83
N GLY A 190 15.99 -11.73 11.96
CA GLY A 190 15.18 -12.09 10.81
C GLY A 190 13.70 -12.31 11.15
N GLY A 191 12.95 -12.69 10.14
CA GLY A 191 11.52 -12.97 10.24
C GLY A 191 11.20 -14.47 10.27
N THR A 192 9.99 -14.82 9.88
CA THR A 192 9.46 -16.18 9.93
C THR A 192 8.92 -16.64 8.58
N THR A 193 8.57 -17.92 8.47
CA THR A 193 7.86 -18.47 7.31
C THR A 193 6.40 -18.82 7.67
N THR A 194 5.80 -18.06 8.59
CA THR A 194 4.44 -18.26 9.05
C THR A 194 3.45 -18.20 7.89
N GLN A 195 2.62 -19.26 7.78
CA GLN A 195 1.64 -19.34 6.70
C GLN A 195 0.37 -18.53 7.04
N PRO A 196 -0.34 -18.01 6.02
CA PRO A 196 -1.49 -17.13 6.22
C PRO A 196 -2.82 -17.86 6.47
N ASP A 197 -2.82 -19.17 6.72
CA ASP A 197 -4.03 -20.00 6.77
C ASP A 197 -5.05 -19.47 7.78
N ALA A 198 -4.58 -19.03 8.95
CA ALA A 198 -5.45 -18.54 10.02
C ALA A 198 -6.18 -17.24 9.64
N ILE A 199 -5.51 -16.30 8.98
CA ILE A 199 -6.14 -15.06 8.51
C ILE A 199 -7.05 -15.33 7.30
N LEU A 200 -6.67 -16.26 6.42
CA LEU A 200 -7.51 -16.66 5.27
C LEU A 200 -8.80 -17.33 5.73
N ASP A 201 -8.75 -18.16 6.78
CA ASP A 201 -9.95 -18.75 7.38
C ASP A 201 -10.85 -17.65 7.99
N ALA A 202 -10.27 -16.70 8.73
CA ALA A 202 -11.00 -15.57 9.30
C ALA A 202 -11.69 -14.72 8.23
N LEU A 203 -11.03 -14.44 7.11
CA LEU A 203 -11.60 -13.71 5.96
C LEU A 203 -12.76 -14.46 5.31
N ARG A 204 -12.66 -15.80 5.17
CA ARG A 204 -13.76 -16.62 4.65
C ARG A 204 -14.98 -16.62 5.57
N ARG A 205 -14.78 -16.57 6.88
CA ARG A 205 -15.86 -16.47 7.88
C ARG A 205 -16.49 -15.07 7.89
N GLY A 206 -15.72 -14.04 7.57
CA GLY A 206 -16.17 -12.66 7.55
C GLY A 206 -16.39 -12.08 8.95
N ASP A 207 -15.70 -12.57 9.97
CA ASP A 207 -15.76 -12.07 11.34
C ASP A 207 -14.62 -11.08 11.62
N PRO A 208 -14.91 -9.77 11.78
CA PRO A 208 -13.88 -8.76 12.01
C PRO A 208 -13.08 -8.99 13.30
N LYS A 209 -13.67 -9.54 14.35
CA LYS A 209 -12.97 -9.84 15.61
C LYS A 209 -11.94 -10.94 15.40
N LEU A 210 -12.32 -11.99 14.67
CA LEU A 210 -11.42 -13.08 14.34
C LEU A 210 -10.29 -12.60 13.42
N ILE A 211 -10.59 -11.77 12.44
CA ILE A 211 -9.59 -11.14 11.55
C ILE A 211 -8.60 -10.32 12.39
N ALA A 212 -9.09 -9.47 13.30
CA ALA A 212 -8.27 -8.63 14.18
C ALA A 212 -7.26 -9.45 15.02
N CYS A 213 -7.70 -10.61 15.55
CA CYS A 213 -6.84 -11.51 16.32
C CYS A 213 -5.79 -12.25 15.47
N ARG A 214 -5.87 -12.21 14.14
CA ARG A 214 -4.98 -12.89 13.20
C ARG A 214 -4.10 -11.94 12.38
N LEU A 215 -4.16 -10.64 12.66
CA LEU A 215 -3.24 -9.66 12.06
C LEU A 215 -1.80 -10.01 12.46
N TYR A 216 -0.90 -10.03 11.47
CA TYR A 216 0.47 -10.46 11.67
C TYR A 216 1.45 -9.66 10.79
N ASN A 217 2.56 -9.20 11.35
CA ASN A 217 3.60 -8.49 10.60
C ASN A 217 4.99 -8.69 11.23
N ASP A 218 5.86 -9.43 10.55
CA ASP A 218 7.25 -9.65 10.96
C ASP A 218 8.08 -8.34 11.00
N LEU A 219 7.72 -7.34 10.19
CA LEU A 219 8.40 -6.04 10.23
C LEU A 219 7.99 -5.16 11.42
N GLN A 220 6.94 -5.51 12.18
CA GLN A 220 6.50 -4.68 13.28
C GLN A 220 7.56 -4.50 14.38
N PRO A 221 8.31 -5.53 14.83
CA PRO A 221 9.41 -5.33 15.78
C PRO A 221 10.48 -4.37 15.26
N ALA A 222 10.83 -4.47 13.97
CA ALA A 222 11.77 -3.58 13.32
C ALA A 222 11.26 -2.12 13.26
N ALA A 223 10.00 -1.93 12.88
CA ALA A 223 9.36 -0.61 12.88
C ALA A 223 9.33 0.01 14.29
N LEU A 224 9.04 -0.78 15.32
CA LEU A 224 9.05 -0.35 16.73
C LEU A 224 10.45 -0.04 17.25
N SER A 225 11.48 -0.70 16.73
CA SER A 225 12.89 -0.39 17.02
C SER A 225 13.30 0.96 16.39
N LEU A 226 12.95 1.17 15.13
CA LEU A 226 13.27 2.39 14.38
C LEU A 226 12.44 3.61 14.84
N ALA A 227 11.20 3.39 15.27
CA ALA A 227 10.28 4.42 15.73
C ALA A 227 9.54 3.99 17.01
N PRO A 228 10.18 4.06 18.19
CA PRO A 228 9.61 3.56 19.46
C PRO A 228 8.25 4.20 19.85
N ALA A 229 7.98 5.42 19.38
CA ALA A 229 6.70 6.10 19.61
C ALA A 229 5.49 5.33 19.08
N LEU A 230 5.67 4.46 18.07
CA LEU A 230 4.60 3.64 17.52
C LEU A 230 4.00 2.69 18.56
N ARG A 231 4.77 2.26 19.57
CA ARG A 231 4.26 1.44 20.68
C ARG A 231 3.13 2.14 21.38
N ARG A 232 3.34 3.42 21.74
CA ARG A 232 2.32 4.25 22.39
C ARG A 232 1.08 4.41 21.49
N THR A 233 1.27 4.59 20.19
CA THR A 233 0.14 4.67 19.24
C THR A 233 -0.66 3.36 19.20
N LEU A 234 0.02 2.19 19.15
CA LEU A 234 -0.64 0.88 19.15
C LEU A 234 -1.39 0.61 20.45
N ASP A 235 -0.81 0.97 21.59
CA ASP A 235 -1.43 0.79 22.90
C ASP A 235 -2.67 1.69 23.04
N ALA A 236 -2.57 2.97 22.67
CA ALA A 236 -3.71 3.90 22.65
C ALA A 236 -4.87 3.38 21.80
N GLY A 237 -4.60 2.89 20.57
CA GLY A 237 -5.66 2.34 19.72
C GLY A 237 -6.36 1.13 20.34
N ARG A 238 -5.62 0.29 21.05
CA ARG A 238 -6.19 -0.86 21.79
C ARG A 238 -7.05 -0.40 22.96
N GLU A 239 -6.56 0.52 23.77
CA GLU A 239 -7.27 1.09 24.93
C GLU A 239 -8.54 1.83 24.52
N LEU A 240 -8.54 2.48 23.35
CA LEU A 240 -9.68 3.19 22.78
C LEU A 240 -10.68 2.28 22.05
N GLY A 241 -10.50 0.95 22.12
CA GLY A 241 -11.50 -0.04 21.68
C GLY A 241 -11.36 -0.52 20.24
N ALA A 242 -10.18 -0.39 19.62
CA ALA A 242 -9.91 -1.09 18.37
C ALA A 242 -10.03 -2.60 18.57
N LEU A 243 -10.61 -3.32 17.60
CA LEU A 243 -10.66 -4.79 17.62
C LEU A 243 -9.26 -5.42 17.55
N GLY A 244 -8.34 -4.74 16.87
CA GLY A 244 -6.92 -5.09 16.75
C GLY A 244 -6.16 -3.98 16.05
N GLY A 245 -4.85 -3.97 16.21
CA GLY A 245 -3.97 -2.97 15.62
C GLY A 245 -2.64 -3.58 15.20
N ILE A 246 -2.09 -3.06 14.11
CA ILE A 246 -0.84 -3.53 13.52
C ILE A 246 -0.11 -2.36 12.85
N VAL A 247 1.22 -2.45 12.75
CA VAL A 247 1.98 -1.58 11.85
C VAL A 247 1.75 -2.03 10.40
N SER A 248 1.41 -1.12 9.50
CA SER A 248 1.18 -1.41 8.08
C SER A 248 2.52 -1.60 7.34
N GLY A 249 2.77 -2.82 6.83
CA GLY A 249 4.00 -3.13 6.10
C GLY A 249 5.27 -2.76 6.88
N SER A 250 6.19 -2.02 6.25
CA SER A 250 7.39 -1.49 6.90
C SER A 250 7.12 -0.36 7.90
N GLY A 251 5.88 0.07 8.00
CA GLY A 251 5.49 1.22 8.82
C GLY A 251 5.84 2.57 8.19
N PRO A 252 5.71 3.65 8.97
CA PRO A 252 5.34 3.71 10.38
C PRO A 252 3.83 3.90 10.64
N THR A 253 2.96 3.77 9.66
CA THR A 253 1.51 3.89 9.88
C THR A 253 1.00 2.75 10.76
N CYS A 254 0.28 3.06 11.84
CA CYS A 254 -0.47 2.09 12.62
C CYS A 254 -1.88 1.96 12.04
N ALA A 255 -2.28 0.73 11.70
CA ALA A 255 -3.60 0.40 11.17
C ALA A 255 -4.42 -0.30 12.26
N PHE A 256 -5.63 0.19 12.51
CA PHE A 256 -6.54 -0.36 13.50
C PHE A 256 -7.83 -0.83 12.83
N LEU A 257 -8.27 -2.05 13.16
CA LEU A 257 -9.55 -2.57 12.71
C LEU A 257 -10.64 -2.20 13.70
N ALA A 258 -11.72 -1.59 13.21
CA ALA A 258 -12.91 -1.24 13.99
C ALA A 258 -14.06 -2.21 13.69
N ALA A 259 -15.04 -2.32 14.61
CA ALA A 259 -16.17 -3.21 14.47
C ALA A 259 -17.19 -2.73 13.42
N SER A 260 -17.30 -1.41 13.23
CA SER A 260 -18.22 -0.75 12.30
C SER A 260 -17.62 0.56 11.80
N ARG A 261 -18.30 1.19 10.83
CA ARG A 261 -17.94 2.53 10.34
C ARG A 261 -18.02 3.57 11.46
N ASP A 262 -19.05 3.50 12.29
CA ASP A 262 -19.24 4.47 13.38
C ASP A 262 -18.19 4.29 14.47
N ASP A 263 -17.78 3.03 14.75
CA ASP A 263 -16.67 2.75 15.65
C ASP A 263 -15.35 3.28 15.09
N ALA A 264 -15.11 3.16 13.78
CA ALA A 264 -13.94 3.71 13.13
C ALA A 264 -13.88 5.24 13.25
N ILE A 265 -15.02 5.93 13.07
CA ILE A 265 -15.10 7.39 13.23
C ILE A 265 -14.83 7.80 14.69
N ARG A 266 -15.42 7.10 15.68
CA ARG A 266 -15.17 7.37 17.11
C ARG A 266 -13.71 7.13 17.49
N LEU A 267 -13.15 6.00 17.05
CA LEU A 267 -11.75 5.66 17.29
C LEU A 267 -10.79 6.68 16.67
N ALA A 268 -11.09 7.13 15.44
CA ALA A 268 -10.29 8.15 14.76
C ALA A 268 -10.28 9.48 15.52
N ALA A 269 -11.45 9.94 15.99
CA ALA A 269 -11.55 11.15 16.78
C ALA A 269 -10.80 11.05 18.13
N ALA A 270 -10.92 9.91 18.82
CA ALA A 270 -10.22 9.65 20.08
C ALA A 270 -8.69 9.60 19.88
N LEU A 271 -8.18 8.87 18.87
CA LEU A 271 -6.74 8.83 18.57
C LEU A 271 -6.18 10.22 18.21
N ALA A 272 -6.95 11.03 17.49
CA ALA A 272 -6.54 12.40 17.18
C ALA A 272 -6.45 13.28 18.46
N ALA A 273 -7.37 13.09 19.40
CA ALA A 273 -7.37 13.80 20.68
C ALA A 273 -6.19 13.41 21.60
N GLU A 274 -5.75 12.14 21.55
CA GLU A 274 -4.60 11.64 22.33
C GLU A 274 -3.25 12.23 21.86
N GLY A 275 -3.18 12.81 20.66
CA GLY A 275 -1.95 13.40 20.14
C GLY A 275 -0.81 12.39 19.91
N VAL A 276 -1.13 11.10 19.76
CA VAL A 276 -0.14 10.01 19.58
C VAL A 276 0.27 9.82 18.12
N CYS A 277 -0.27 10.61 17.20
CA CYS A 277 0.01 10.55 15.77
C CYS A 277 -0.12 11.93 15.11
N ARG A 278 0.44 12.11 13.92
CA ARG A 278 0.38 13.36 13.16
C ARG A 278 -1.04 13.63 12.62
N ALA A 279 -1.68 12.59 12.14
CA ALA A 279 -3.01 12.66 11.55
C ALA A 279 -3.67 11.28 11.56
N VAL A 280 -4.97 11.26 11.36
CA VAL A 280 -5.77 10.03 11.29
C VAL A 280 -6.52 10.01 9.97
N ARG A 281 -6.65 8.83 9.36
CA ARG A 281 -7.48 8.57 8.18
C ARG A 281 -8.41 7.39 8.47
N VAL A 282 -9.65 7.49 8.03
CA VAL A 282 -10.61 6.37 8.07
C VAL A 282 -10.77 5.85 6.65
N ALA A 283 -10.77 4.54 6.50
CA ALA A 283 -11.00 3.90 5.22
C ALA A 283 -11.70 2.56 5.38
N THR A 284 -12.26 2.05 4.29
CA THR A 284 -12.90 0.74 4.21
C THR A 284 -12.26 -0.10 3.12
N GLY A 285 -12.41 -1.42 3.24
CA GLY A 285 -11.95 -2.38 2.24
C GLY A 285 -12.71 -3.70 2.33
N PRO A 286 -12.61 -4.55 1.30
CA PRO A 286 -11.75 -4.39 0.12
C PRO A 286 -12.34 -3.40 -0.91
N THR A 287 -11.45 -2.80 -1.71
CA THR A 287 -11.83 -1.93 -2.83
C THR A 287 -11.09 -2.37 -4.12
N PRO A 288 -11.64 -2.12 -5.31
CA PRO A 288 -10.96 -2.40 -6.57
C PRO A 288 -9.61 -1.68 -6.69
N GLY A 289 -8.69 -2.24 -7.51
CA GLY A 289 -7.42 -1.60 -7.84
C GLY A 289 -7.57 -0.37 -8.74
N ALA A 290 -6.48 0.04 -9.39
CA ALA A 290 -6.45 1.22 -10.27
C ALA A 290 -7.56 1.19 -11.32
N GLN A 291 -8.37 2.25 -11.37
CA GLN A 291 -9.51 2.41 -12.28
C GLN A 291 -9.47 3.76 -12.97
N ALA A 292 -9.65 3.76 -14.30
CA ALA A 292 -9.95 4.97 -15.06
C ALA A 292 -11.37 5.42 -14.75
N GLY A 293 -11.52 6.73 -14.46
CA GLY A 293 -12.80 7.39 -14.22
C GLY A 293 -13.37 8.02 -15.49
#